data_f6809eae05b8411003284696cce9ca79
#
_entry.id   f6809eae05b8411003284696cce9ca79
#
_cell.length_a   1.000
_cell.length_b   1.000
_cell.length_c   1.000
_cell.angle_alpha   90.00
_cell.angle_beta   90.00
_cell.angle_gamma   90.00
#
_symmetry.space_group_name_H-M   'P 1'
#
loop_
_entity.id
_entity.type
_entity.pdbx_description
1 polymer ?
#
loop_
_entity_poly.entity_id
_entity_poly.type
_entity_poly.pdbx_seq_one_letter_code
_entity_poly.pdbx_strand_id
1 'polypeptide(L)'
;MTYKNLQKTIDDAWESRQEIDVYTKGEIPEAVNETLNLLDSGMLRVAEKSDGEWQVNQWLKKAILLSFRIKDNVVIPGGQWDPGLAKSGWYDKVPSKFAGWNEERWQQAGFRAVPNCVVRHSAYIGPGVVLMPSFVNLGAYVDSGTMVDTW
;
A
#
# COMPACT_ATOMS: atom_id res chain seq x y z
N MET A 1 -16.09 9.88 0.11
CA MET A 1 -17.03 9.00 0.88
C MET A 1 -16.77 9.12 2.38
N THR A 2 -17.78 8.84 3.26
CA THR A 2 -17.49 8.69 4.71
C THR A 2 -16.87 7.33 4.98
N TYR A 3 -16.11 7.18 6.08
CA TYR A 3 -15.51 5.89 6.43
C TYR A 3 -16.54 4.77 6.62
N LYS A 4 -17.73 5.10 7.16
CA LYS A 4 -18.84 4.14 7.28
C LYS A 4 -19.37 3.66 5.94
N ASN A 5 -19.43 4.56 4.95
CA ASN A 5 -19.85 4.19 3.59
C ASN A 5 -18.79 3.34 2.91
N LEU A 6 -17.51 3.71 3.03
CA LEU A 6 -16.40 2.90 2.51
C LEU A 6 -16.43 1.49 3.09
N GLN A 7 -16.53 1.38 4.42
CA GLN A 7 -16.61 0.09 5.10
C GLN A 7 -17.79 -0.74 4.58
N LYS A 8 -18.98 -0.14 4.48
CA LYS A 8 -20.17 -0.84 3.97
C LYS A 8 -19.96 -1.36 2.57
N THR A 9 -19.46 -0.52 1.64
CA THR A 9 -19.20 -0.92 0.25
C THR A 9 -18.17 -2.05 0.18
N ILE A 10 -17.11 -2.00 0.99
CA ILE A 10 -16.08 -3.05 1.03
C ILE A 10 -16.63 -4.36 1.62
N ASP A 11 -17.42 -4.28 2.70
CA ASP A 11 -18.02 -5.46 3.32
C ASP A 11 -19.03 -6.13 2.38
N ASP A 12 -19.89 -5.37 1.71
CA ASP A 12 -20.85 -5.87 0.72
C ASP A 12 -20.12 -6.52 -0.47
N ALA A 13 -19.08 -5.86 -1.01
CA ALA A 13 -18.26 -6.38 -2.09
C ALA A 13 -17.54 -7.67 -1.71
N TRP A 14 -17.15 -7.81 -0.45
CA TRP A 14 -16.48 -9.02 0.04
C TRP A 14 -17.39 -10.24 -0.01
N GLU A 15 -18.67 -10.09 0.25
CA GLU A 15 -19.65 -11.21 0.18
C GLU A 15 -19.80 -11.72 -1.26
N SER A 16 -19.73 -10.83 -2.26
CA SER A 16 -19.78 -11.17 -3.69
C SER A 16 -18.42 -11.24 -4.38
N ARG A 17 -17.33 -11.38 -3.62
CA ARG A 17 -15.95 -11.30 -4.13
C ARG A 17 -15.60 -12.25 -5.26
N GLN A 18 -16.35 -13.35 -5.43
CA GLN A 18 -16.13 -14.30 -6.54
C GLN A 18 -16.51 -13.70 -7.90
N GLU A 19 -17.41 -12.71 -7.91
CA GLU A 19 -17.90 -12.03 -9.10
C GLU A 19 -17.05 -10.79 -9.45
N ILE A 20 -16.09 -10.42 -8.58
CA ILE A 20 -15.21 -9.25 -8.73
C ILE A 20 -13.94 -9.67 -9.46
N ASP A 21 -13.64 -8.95 -10.53
CA ASP A 21 -12.48 -9.16 -11.39
C ASP A 21 -11.89 -7.84 -11.91
N VAL A 22 -10.96 -7.91 -12.84
CA VAL A 22 -10.29 -6.75 -13.46
C VAL A 22 -11.20 -5.90 -14.34
N TYR A 23 -12.38 -6.42 -14.72
CA TYR A 23 -13.38 -5.70 -15.52
C TYR A 23 -14.44 -5.01 -14.66
N THR A 24 -14.47 -5.27 -13.36
CA THR A 24 -15.39 -4.64 -12.40
C THR A 24 -15.17 -3.13 -12.39
N LYS A 25 -16.25 -2.35 -12.57
CA LYS A 25 -16.23 -0.88 -12.63
C LYS A 25 -17.17 -0.26 -11.60
N GLY A 26 -17.05 1.06 -11.41
CA GLY A 26 -17.93 1.84 -10.54
C GLY A 26 -17.49 1.83 -9.08
N GLU A 27 -18.46 1.81 -8.17
CA GLU A 27 -18.25 2.10 -6.74
C GLU A 27 -17.24 1.16 -6.05
N ILE A 28 -17.20 -0.12 -6.42
CA ILE A 28 -16.30 -1.09 -5.76
C ILE A 28 -14.82 -0.75 -5.96
N PRO A 29 -14.30 -0.62 -7.21
CA PRO A 29 -12.91 -0.24 -7.39
C PRO A 29 -12.59 1.16 -6.86
N GLU A 30 -13.54 2.09 -6.88
CA GLU A 30 -13.37 3.43 -6.30
C GLU A 30 -13.19 3.34 -4.79
N ALA A 31 -14.06 2.61 -4.08
CA ALA A 31 -13.96 2.42 -2.64
C ALA A 31 -12.69 1.68 -2.22
N VAL A 32 -12.28 0.67 -2.98
CA VAL A 32 -11.03 -0.05 -2.75
C VAL A 32 -9.83 0.89 -2.89
N ASN A 33 -9.74 1.66 -3.98
CA ASN A 33 -8.62 2.57 -4.20
C ASN A 33 -8.58 3.70 -3.17
N GLU A 34 -9.73 4.28 -2.80
CA GLU A 34 -9.83 5.28 -1.74
C GLU A 34 -9.31 4.72 -0.40
N THR A 35 -9.73 3.50 -0.05
CA THR A 35 -9.26 2.83 1.17
C THR A 35 -7.75 2.61 1.16
N LEU A 36 -7.18 2.17 0.03
CA LEU A 36 -5.72 2.00 -0.09
C LEU A 36 -4.96 3.33 0.03
N ASN A 37 -5.50 4.43 -0.49
CA ASN A 37 -4.92 5.76 -0.35
C ASN A 37 -4.96 6.26 1.10
N LEU A 38 -6.04 5.98 1.82
CA LEU A 38 -6.17 6.31 3.24
C LEU A 38 -5.19 5.49 4.11
N LEU A 39 -4.94 4.24 3.76
CA LEU A 39 -3.89 3.43 4.38
C LEU A 39 -2.50 3.99 4.05
N ASP A 40 -2.24 4.34 2.79
CA ASP A 40 -0.95 4.89 2.33
C ASP A 40 -0.58 6.19 3.03
N SER A 41 -1.57 7.02 3.33
CA SER A 41 -1.41 8.28 4.06
C SER A 41 -1.39 8.15 5.58
N GLY A 42 -1.64 6.95 6.13
CA GLY A 42 -1.72 6.72 7.58
C GLY A 42 -3.02 7.20 8.24
N MET A 43 -4.01 7.66 7.45
CA MET A 43 -5.32 8.09 7.96
C MET A 43 -6.16 6.89 8.47
N LEU A 44 -5.90 5.72 7.95
CA LEU A 44 -6.47 4.45 8.41
C LEU A 44 -5.34 3.47 8.75
N ARG A 45 -5.61 2.58 9.67
CA ARG A 45 -4.66 1.57 10.14
C ARG A 45 -5.34 0.20 10.27
N VAL A 46 -4.73 -0.84 9.69
CA VAL A 46 -5.28 -2.21 9.74
C VAL A 46 -5.33 -2.74 11.17
N ALA A 47 -4.31 -2.45 11.97
CA ALA A 47 -4.27 -2.77 13.38
C ALA A 47 -3.88 -1.53 14.18
N GLU A 48 -4.66 -1.20 15.20
CA GLU A 48 -4.44 -0.04 16.05
C GLU A 48 -4.73 -0.37 17.52
N LYS A 49 -4.15 0.42 18.43
CA LYS A 49 -4.47 0.31 19.85
C LYS A 49 -5.67 1.19 20.19
N SER A 50 -6.69 0.59 20.80
CA SER A 50 -7.82 1.29 21.43
C SER A 50 -7.93 0.79 22.86
N ASP A 51 -7.96 1.71 23.83
CA ASP A 51 -8.05 1.41 25.28
C ASP A 51 -6.98 0.41 25.79
N GLY A 52 -5.78 0.46 25.20
CA GLY A 52 -4.65 -0.40 25.57
C GLY A 52 -4.62 -1.75 24.85
N GLU A 53 -5.69 -2.12 24.15
CA GLU A 53 -5.82 -3.40 23.43
C GLU A 53 -5.65 -3.22 21.92
N TRP A 54 -5.05 -4.23 21.25
CA TRP A 54 -4.97 -4.24 19.81
C TRP A 54 -6.30 -4.63 19.16
N GLN A 55 -6.79 -3.75 18.30
CA GLN A 55 -7.98 -4.00 17.48
C GLN A 55 -7.58 -4.10 16.00
N VAL A 56 -8.24 -5.02 15.28
CA VAL A 56 -8.00 -5.25 13.86
C VAL A 56 -9.22 -4.81 13.06
N ASN A 57 -9.03 -3.83 12.19
CA ASN A 57 -10.03 -3.33 11.26
C ASN A 57 -10.16 -4.31 10.07
N GLN A 58 -10.97 -5.37 10.23
CA GLN A 58 -11.09 -6.45 9.25
C GLN A 58 -11.51 -5.97 7.85
N TRP A 59 -12.35 -4.94 7.75
CA TRP A 59 -12.78 -4.38 6.49
C TRP A 59 -11.61 -3.80 5.66
N LEU A 60 -10.59 -3.25 6.31
CA LEU A 60 -9.38 -2.77 5.62
C LEU A 60 -8.58 -3.94 5.01
N LYS A 61 -8.51 -5.08 5.69
CA LYS A 61 -7.91 -6.31 5.13
C LYS A 61 -8.71 -6.81 3.93
N LYS A 62 -10.05 -6.75 3.99
CA LYS A 62 -10.93 -7.10 2.86
C LYS A 62 -10.64 -6.19 1.66
N ALA A 63 -10.51 -4.87 1.87
CA ALA A 63 -10.16 -3.93 0.80
C ALA A 63 -8.82 -4.27 0.15
N ILE A 64 -7.79 -4.57 0.96
CA ILE A 64 -6.47 -5.01 0.46
C ILE A 64 -6.61 -6.27 -0.40
N LEU A 65 -7.38 -7.27 0.04
CA LEU A 65 -7.56 -8.51 -0.70
C LEU A 65 -8.39 -8.31 -1.97
N LEU A 66 -9.42 -7.46 -1.94
CA LEU A 66 -10.19 -7.09 -3.13
C LEU A 66 -9.33 -6.37 -4.18
N SER A 67 -8.32 -5.60 -3.75
CA SER A 67 -7.44 -4.90 -4.68
C SER A 67 -6.69 -5.83 -5.64
N PHE A 68 -6.38 -7.05 -5.22
CA PHE A 68 -5.74 -8.05 -6.07
C PHE A 68 -6.69 -8.64 -7.12
N ARG A 69 -8.01 -8.52 -6.92
CA ARG A 69 -9.00 -8.99 -7.89
C ARG A 69 -9.28 -7.96 -8.98
N ILE A 70 -9.32 -6.67 -8.60
CA ILE A 70 -9.62 -5.57 -9.53
C ILE A 70 -8.42 -5.07 -10.33
N LYS A 71 -7.21 -5.55 -10.03
CA LYS A 71 -5.98 -5.14 -10.71
C LYS A 71 -5.37 -6.32 -11.45
N ASP A 72 -4.87 -6.06 -12.65
CA ASP A 72 -4.06 -7.02 -13.40
C ASP A 72 -2.57 -6.78 -13.15
N ASN A 73 -1.76 -7.78 -13.49
CA ASN A 73 -0.31 -7.63 -13.48
C ASN A 73 0.12 -6.65 -14.57
N VAL A 74 1.03 -5.77 -14.21
CA VAL A 74 1.67 -4.82 -15.13
C VAL A 74 3.18 -4.82 -14.93
N VAL A 75 3.91 -4.44 -15.98
CA VAL A 75 5.36 -4.23 -15.85
C VAL A 75 5.60 -3.00 -15.01
N ILE A 76 6.29 -3.18 -13.88
CA ILE A 76 6.72 -2.11 -13.00
C ILE A 76 8.20 -1.85 -13.28
N PRO A 77 8.56 -0.68 -13.84
CA PRO A 77 9.95 -0.34 -14.09
C PRO A 77 10.70 -0.12 -12.77
N GLY A 78 11.90 -0.60 -12.69
CA GLY A 78 12.74 -0.45 -11.51
C GLY A 78 13.82 -1.52 -11.46
N GLY A 79 14.42 -1.66 -10.29
CA GLY A 79 15.51 -2.60 -10.09
C GLY A 79 16.87 -1.94 -10.24
N GLN A 80 17.90 -2.74 -10.12
CA GLN A 80 19.28 -2.29 -10.24
C GLN A 80 19.56 -1.83 -11.67
N TRP A 81 20.02 -0.60 -11.83
CA TRP A 81 20.38 -0.08 -13.13
C TRP A 81 21.69 -0.71 -13.58
N ASP A 82 21.64 -1.49 -14.65
CA ASP A 82 22.82 -1.99 -15.35
C ASP A 82 22.91 -1.28 -16.70
N PRO A 83 23.97 -0.52 -16.98
CA PRO A 83 24.14 0.20 -18.25
C PRO A 83 24.15 -0.69 -19.49
N GLY A 84 24.42 -1.99 -19.33
CA GLY A 84 24.50 -2.97 -20.41
C GLY A 84 23.22 -3.82 -20.61
N LEU A 85 22.27 -3.75 -19.69
CA LEU A 85 21.02 -4.51 -19.76
C LEU A 85 19.82 -3.57 -19.92
N ALA A 86 18.86 -3.98 -20.70
CA ALA A 86 17.57 -3.33 -20.77
C ALA A 86 16.99 -3.22 -19.34
N LYS A 87 16.30 -2.11 -19.05
CA LYS A 87 15.70 -1.81 -17.75
C LYS A 87 15.08 -3.06 -17.13
N SER A 88 15.65 -3.55 -16.02
CA SER A 88 15.03 -4.60 -15.25
C SER A 88 13.71 -4.10 -14.67
N GLY A 89 12.80 -4.98 -14.41
CA GLY A 89 11.48 -4.63 -13.89
C GLY A 89 10.86 -5.81 -13.17
N TRP A 90 9.73 -5.53 -12.58
CA TRP A 90 8.87 -6.55 -11.98
C TRP A 90 7.56 -6.65 -12.74
N TYR A 91 6.83 -7.74 -12.54
CA TYR A 91 5.50 -7.98 -13.11
C TYR A 91 4.53 -8.28 -11.99
N ASP A 92 3.81 -7.25 -11.53
CA ASP A 92 2.96 -7.33 -10.34
C ASP A 92 1.75 -6.40 -10.45
N LYS A 93 0.80 -6.61 -9.55
CA LYS A 93 -0.45 -5.83 -9.42
C LYS A 93 -0.30 -4.57 -8.57
N VAL A 94 0.72 -4.50 -7.73
CA VAL A 94 0.87 -3.46 -6.72
C VAL A 94 2.07 -2.57 -7.03
N PRO A 95 1.85 -1.28 -7.30
CA PRO A 95 2.94 -0.36 -7.57
C PRO A 95 3.80 -0.14 -6.32
N SER A 96 5.05 0.30 -6.53
CA SER A 96 5.86 0.84 -5.44
C SER A 96 5.21 2.09 -4.85
N LYS A 97 5.30 2.25 -3.52
CA LYS A 97 4.95 3.51 -2.85
C LYS A 97 5.72 4.70 -3.45
N PHE A 98 6.92 4.47 -3.91
CA PHE A 98 7.83 5.50 -4.42
C PHE A 98 7.66 5.79 -5.92
N ALA A 99 6.68 5.14 -6.58
CA ALA A 99 6.45 5.34 -8.01
C ALA A 99 6.17 6.81 -8.34
N GLY A 100 7.00 7.41 -9.19
CA GLY A 100 6.85 8.79 -9.61
C GLY A 100 7.25 9.86 -8.59
N TRP A 101 7.87 9.50 -7.48
CA TRP A 101 8.34 10.47 -6.50
C TRP A 101 9.50 11.30 -7.03
N ASN A 102 9.38 12.62 -6.90
CA ASN A 102 10.45 13.59 -7.12
C ASN A 102 11.13 13.96 -5.80
N GLU A 103 12.18 14.77 -5.85
CA GLU A 103 12.95 15.19 -4.68
C GLU A 103 12.08 15.92 -3.63
N GLU A 104 11.18 16.79 -4.06
CA GLU A 104 10.26 17.50 -3.17
C GLU A 104 9.38 16.54 -2.37
N ARG A 105 8.84 15.50 -3.04
CA ARG A 105 8.03 14.47 -2.38
C ARG A 105 8.83 13.68 -1.37
N TRP A 106 10.10 13.35 -1.65
CA TRP A 106 10.99 12.70 -0.70
C TRP A 106 11.27 13.57 0.52
N GLN A 107 11.55 14.86 0.32
CA GLN A 107 11.78 15.81 1.42
C GLN A 107 10.53 15.95 2.32
N GLN A 108 9.34 16.06 1.72
CA GLN A 108 8.07 16.13 2.47
C GLN A 108 7.77 14.85 3.24
N ALA A 109 8.12 13.69 2.72
CA ALA A 109 7.90 12.41 3.38
C ALA A 109 8.75 12.24 4.65
N GLY A 110 9.93 12.87 4.71
CA GLY A 110 10.73 13.01 5.91
C GLY A 110 11.32 11.71 6.45
N PHE A 111 11.47 10.66 5.64
CA PHE A 111 12.13 9.40 6.00
C PHE A 111 13.26 9.05 5.03
N ARG A 112 14.10 8.11 5.42
CA ARG A 112 15.21 7.62 4.60
C ARG A 112 14.92 6.21 4.09
N ALA A 113 15.06 6.00 2.79
CA ALA A 113 14.94 4.71 2.12
C ALA A 113 16.27 4.34 1.49
N VAL A 114 16.92 3.28 1.98
CA VAL A 114 18.18 2.79 1.43
C VAL A 114 17.90 2.03 0.12
N PRO A 115 18.80 2.08 -0.89
CA PRO A 115 18.63 1.26 -2.09
C PRO A 115 18.30 -0.19 -1.77
N ASN A 116 17.42 -0.80 -2.56
CA ASN A 116 16.88 -2.15 -2.39
C ASN A 116 15.87 -2.34 -1.24
N CYS A 117 15.45 -1.29 -0.53
CA CYS A 117 14.22 -1.41 0.25
C CYS A 117 13.00 -1.42 -0.69
N VAL A 118 12.05 -2.28 -0.42
CA VAL A 118 10.79 -2.40 -1.17
C VAL A 118 9.64 -1.98 -0.28
N VAL A 119 8.90 -0.95 -0.71
CA VAL A 119 7.68 -0.53 -0.03
C VAL A 119 6.54 -0.54 -1.04
N ARG A 120 5.53 -1.37 -0.80
CA ARG A 120 4.36 -1.45 -1.66
C ARG A 120 3.37 -0.33 -1.35
N HIS A 121 2.67 0.19 -2.36
CA HIS A 121 1.60 1.17 -2.19
C HIS A 121 0.59 0.70 -1.14
N SER A 122 0.06 1.63 -0.36
CA SER A 122 -0.78 1.47 0.84
C SER A 122 -0.05 1.12 2.14
N ALA A 123 1.28 0.95 2.13
CA ALA A 123 2.04 0.95 3.37
C ALA A 123 2.30 2.38 3.83
N TYR A 124 2.00 2.70 5.09
CA TYR A 124 2.36 3.98 5.69
C TYR A 124 3.77 3.92 6.28
N ILE A 125 4.55 4.96 6.00
CA ILE A 125 5.90 5.17 6.56
C ILE A 125 5.92 6.56 7.20
N GLY A 126 6.12 6.60 8.50
CA GLY A 126 6.16 7.85 9.27
C GLY A 126 7.46 8.64 9.09
N PRO A 127 7.45 9.93 9.46
CA PRO A 127 8.65 10.77 9.41
C PRO A 127 9.75 10.24 10.35
N GLY A 128 11.02 10.48 9.97
CA GLY A 128 12.18 10.01 10.73
C GLY A 128 12.43 8.50 10.68
N VAL A 129 11.64 7.74 9.92
CA VAL A 129 11.88 6.31 9.70
C VAL A 129 13.15 6.11 8.87
N VAL A 130 13.86 5.03 9.14
CA VAL A 130 14.97 4.53 8.32
C VAL A 130 14.61 3.14 7.82
N LEU A 131 14.53 2.99 6.51
CA LEU A 131 14.34 1.69 5.86
C LEU A 131 15.68 1.21 5.31
N MET A 132 16.26 0.20 5.92
CA MET A 132 17.37 -0.57 5.33
C MET A 132 16.80 -1.50 4.23
N PRO A 133 17.64 -2.23 3.47
CA PRO A 133 17.12 -3.22 2.52
C PRO A 133 16.14 -4.18 3.20
N SER A 134 14.88 -4.00 2.94
CA SER A 134 13.77 -4.66 3.63
C SER A 134 12.51 -4.64 2.77
N PHE A 135 11.48 -5.34 3.19
CA PHE A 135 10.21 -5.41 2.47
C PHE A 135 9.06 -4.97 3.37
N VAL A 136 8.34 -3.93 2.95
CA VAL A 136 7.15 -3.42 3.64
C VAL A 136 5.93 -3.62 2.76
N ASN A 137 5.03 -4.50 3.21
CA ASN A 137 3.88 -4.93 2.41
C ASN A 137 2.67 -3.98 2.54
N LEU A 138 1.65 -4.20 1.70
CA LEU A 138 0.39 -3.44 1.69
C LEU A 138 -0.24 -3.39 3.08
N GLY A 139 -0.75 -2.21 3.45
CA GLY A 139 -1.46 -2.00 4.71
C GLY A 139 -0.58 -2.04 5.96
N ALA A 140 0.74 -2.21 5.81
CA ALA A 140 1.66 -2.06 6.93
C ALA A 140 1.69 -0.61 7.43
N TYR A 141 1.94 -0.45 8.71
CA TYR A 141 2.10 0.86 9.33
C TYR A 141 3.42 0.90 10.10
N VAL A 142 4.36 1.68 9.61
CA VAL A 142 5.66 1.90 10.23
C VAL A 142 5.64 3.28 10.86
N ASP A 143 5.61 3.33 12.19
CA ASP A 143 5.47 4.57 12.92
C ASP A 143 6.77 5.39 12.93
N SER A 144 6.62 6.69 13.24
CA SER A 144 7.70 7.68 13.22
C SER A 144 8.93 7.24 14.02
N GLY A 145 10.13 7.52 13.48
CA GLY A 145 11.39 7.23 14.14
C GLY A 145 11.78 5.74 14.17
N THR A 146 11.00 4.86 13.57
CA THR A 146 11.31 3.42 13.51
C THR A 146 12.47 3.16 12.56
N MET A 147 13.36 2.23 12.94
CA MET A 147 14.31 1.62 12.01
C MET A 147 13.78 0.22 11.61
N VAL A 148 13.64 -0.01 10.31
CA VAL A 148 13.43 -1.33 9.74
C VAL A 148 14.79 -1.80 9.22
N ASP A 149 15.41 -2.72 9.95
CA ASP A 149 16.75 -3.23 9.62
C ASP A 149 16.72 -4.23 8.48
N THR A 150 17.90 -4.63 8.03
CA THR A 150 18.07 -5.56 6.89
C THR A 150 17.42 -6.91 7.22
N TRP A 151 16.53 -7.32 6.32
CA TRP A 151 15.62 -8.49 6.47
C TRP A 151 15.79 -9.32 7.73
#